data_3d15d55e6615028ce1f7692e8fcd428a
#
_entry.id   3d15d55e6615028ce1f7692e8fcd428a
#
_cell.length_a   1.000
_cell.length_b   1.000
_cell.length_c   1.000
_cell.angle_alpha   90.00
_cell.angle_beta   90.00
_cell.angle_gamma   90.00
#
_symmetry.space_group_name_H-M   'P 1'
#
loop_
_entity.id
_entity.type
_entity.pdbx_description
1 polymer ?
#
loop_
_entity_poly.entity_id
_entity_poly.type
_entity_poly.pdbx_seq_one_letter_code
_entity_poly.pdbx_strand_id
1 'polypeptide(L)'
;MAEVRPDEVSAILRQQLAGFKSETELEEVGTVLQVGDGIARVYGLTQVQSGELVEFENGLQGIVLNLEEDNVGVVLLGPYDEVKEGDTIKRTKKIASIKVGDGMLGRVVNTLGEPIDGKGPIAGTTYEMPIERKAPGVIYRQPVNEPLQTGIKAIDAMIPIGRGQRELVIGDRQVGKTAVCIDTIINQKEFHEAGKSVICIYVACGQKASTVANIVRTLEEKGAMPYSIVVAANASDPAPMQFFAPFAGAAIGEYFRDTGRPALIVYDDLSKQAVAYREVSLLLRRPPGREAYPGDVFYLHSRLLERAAKVNANDDIARQMNDLPESIRPIVKGGGSLTALPIIETQAGDVSAYIPTNVISITDGQIFLESNLFNAGIRPAINVGISVSRVGGSAQIKSMKKVAGTLKLDQAQYRELEAFSKFGGDLDPATRSVIDKGARNVEILKQGQYSPVTVEKQVAIIYAGTKNLMRNVPVNKIKEFEAEYTSQLELRHPEVLAALKAGKFDDDITKVLETVAKELAGKY
;
A
#
# COMPACT_ATOMS: atom_id res chain seq x y z
N MET A 1 29.39 -11.08 -21.86
CA MET A 1 29.12 -12.12 -20.85
C MET A 1 29.67 -13.43 -21.39
N ALA A 2 30.63 -14.02 -20.71
CA ALA A 2 31.26 -15.25 -21.14
C ALA A 2 30.26 -16.40 -21.01
N GLU A 3 30.05 -17.16 -22.07
CA GLU A 3 29.41 -18.47 -21.98
C GLU A 3 30.25 -19.34 -21.02
N VAL A 4 29.58 -19.94 -20.04
CA VAL A 4 30.24 -20.94 -19.18
C VAL A 4 30.68 -22.08 -20.09
N ARG A 5 31.98 -22.24 -20.24
CA ARG A 5 32.52 -23.28 -21.10
C ARG A 5 32.34 -24.64 -20.44
N PRO A 6 31.87 -25.65 -21.19
CA PRO A 6 31.70 -27.02 -20.68
C PRO A 6 32.98 -27.57 -20.00
N ASP A 7 34.15 -27.11 -20.43
CA ASP A 7 35.44 -27.53 -19.88
C ASP A 7 35.73 -26.96 -18.49
N GLU A 8 35.27 -25.74 -18.19
CA GLU A 8 35.39 -25.13 -16.86
C GLU A 8 34.49 -25.81 -15.85
N VAL A 9 33.26 -26.13 -16.26
CA VAL A 9 32.32 -26.92 -15.45
C VAL A 9 32.89 -28.31 -15.19
N SER A 10 33.47 -28.95 -16.22
CA SER A 10 34.11 -30.26 -16.08
C SER A 10 35.33 -30.25 -15.16
N ALA A 11 36.12 -29.17 -15.14
CA ALA A 11 37.27 -29.04 -14.26
C ALA A 11 36.86 -28.85 -12.81
N ILE A 12 35.86 -28.02 -12.52
CA ILE A 12 35.28 -27.82 -11.19
C ILE A 12 34.64 -29.11 -10.71
N LEU A 13 33.88 -29.80 -11.56
CA LEU A 13 33.25 -31.07 -11.28
C LEU A 13 34.29 -32.15 -10.87
N ARG A 14 35.42 -32.27 -11.60
CA ARG A 14 36.47 -33.22 -11.27
C ARG A 14 37.15 -32.91 -9.96
N GLN A 15 37.36 -31.65 -9.66
CA GLN A 15 37.99 -31.23 -8.40
C GLN A 15 37.08 -31.48 -7.21
N GLN A 16 35.77 -31.35 -7.37
CA GLN A 16 34.80 -31.59 -6.30
C GLN A 16 34.44 -33.05 -6.10
N LEU A 17 34.27 -33.81 -7.19
CA LEU A 17 34.05 -35.25 -7.11
C LEU A 17 35.20 -36.00 -6.42
N ALA A 18 36.40 -35.43 -6.44
CA ALA A 18 37.53 -35.99 -5.69
C ALA A 18 37.42 -35.80 -4.16
N GLY A 19 36.54 -34.88 -3.69
CA GLY A 19 36.32 -34.59 -2.28
C GLY A 19 35.00 -35.12 -1.68
N PHE A 20 34.03 -35.47 -2.51
CA PHE A 20 32.70 -35.93 -2.05
C PHE A 20 32.62 -37.47 -1.88
N LYS A 21 32.15 -37.87 -0.73
CA LYS A 21 32.06 -39.30 -0.33
C LYS A 21 30.68 -39.96 -0.50
N SER A 22 29.61 -39.22 -0.84
CA SER A 22 28.27 -39.80 -1.07
C SER A 22 27.36 -38.93 -1.97
N GLU A 23 26.45 -39.56 -2.73
CA GLU A 23 25.41 -38.91 -3.53
C GLU A 23 24.49 -38.01 -2.67
N THR A 24 24.24 -38.38 -1.42
CA THR A 24 23.38 -37.66 -0.48
C THR A 24 23.94 -36.29 -0.12
N GLU A 25 25.25 -36.08 -0.13
CA GLU A 25 25.88 -34.78 0.13
C GLU A 25 25.70 -33.81 -1.04
N LEU A 26 25.69 -34.29 -2.30
CA LEU A 26 25.47 -33.48 -3.50
C LEU A 26 24.03 -32.99 -3.61
N GLU A 27 23.07 -33.66 -3.01
CA GLU A 27 21.66 -33.24 -3.02
C GLU A 27 21.39 -32.04 -2.11
N GLU A 28 22.18 -31.85 -1.07
CA GLU A 28 21.97 -30.81 -0.04
C GLU A 28 22.95 -29.66 -0.09
N VAL A 29 24.04 -29.83 -0.82
CA VAL A 29 25.13 -28.87 -0.94
C VAL A 29 25.35 -28.53 -2.42
N GLY A 30 25.62 -27.28 -2.71
CA GLY A 30 25.96 -26.82 -4.04
C GLY A 30 27.23 -26.00 -4.04
N THR A 31 27.71 -25.69 -5.24
CA THR A 31 28.89 -24.86 -5.49
C THR A 31 28.54 -23.69 -6.37
N VAL A 32 29.00 -22.52 -6.01
CA VAL A 32 28.83 -21.30 -6.80
C VAL A 32 29.63 -21.40 -8.07
N LEU A 33 28.96 -21.44 -9.21
CA LEU A 33 29.58 -21.41 -10.56
C LEU A 33 29.90 -19.99 -11.01
N GLN A 34 29.01 -19.05 -10.68
CA GLN A 34 29.12 -17.65 -11.06
C GLN A 34 28.36 -16.80 -10.06
N VAL A 35 28.90 -15.65 -9.71
CA VAL A 35 28.23 -14.66 -8.86
C VAL A 35 28.42 -13.26 -9.45
N GLY A 36 27.40 -12.43 -9.37
CA GLY A 36 27.44 -11.03 -9.78
C GLY A 36 26.06 -10.39 -9.71
N ASP A 37 26.04 -9.09 -9.46
CA ASP A 37 24.82 -8.27 -9.45
C ASP A 37 23.70 -8.80 -8.54
N GLY A 38 24.06 -9.41 -7.40
CA GLY A 38 23.09 -9.97 -6.44
C GLY A 38 22.51 -11.33 -6.81
N ILE A 39 23.09 -12.01 -7.80
CA ILE A 39 22.66 -13.34 -8.24
C ILE A 39 23.84 -14.31 -8.24
N ALA A 40 23.59 -15.55 -7.80
CA ALA A 40 24.50 -16.66 -7.92
C ALA A 40 23.89 -17.76 -8.79
N ARG A 41 24.71 -18.34 -9.66
CA ARG A 41 24.41 -19.60 -10.36
C ARG A 41 25.16 -20.71 -9.63
N VAL A 42 24.43 -21.73 -9.26
CA VAL A 42 24.92 -22.79 -8.37
C VAL A 42 24.76 -24.14 -9.05
N TYR A 43 25.80 -24.94 -8.99
CA TYR A 43 25.77 -26.35 -9.36
C TYR A 43 25.45 -27.21 -8.15
N GLY A 44 24.70 -28.28 -8.33
CA GLY A 44 24.22 -29.14 -7.23
C GLY A 44 22.85 -28.72 -6.73
N LEU A 45 22.55 -28.95 -5.46
CA LEU A 45 21.24 -28.66 -4.87
C LEU A 45 20.09 -29.32 -5.65
N THR A 46 20.27 -30.58 -6.06
CA THR A 46 19.35 -31.28 -6.97
C THR A 46 17.94 -31.47 -6.43
N GLN A 47 17.75 -31.41 -5.12
CA GLN A 47 16.46 -31.55 -4.45
C GLN A 47 15.89 -30.22 -3.92
N VAL A 48 16.53 -29.10 -4.25
CA VAL A 48 16.07 -27.78 -3.80
C VAL A 48 14.76 -27.39 -4.47
N GLN A 49 13.93 -26.66 -3.77
CA GLN A 49 12.65 -26.16 -4.29
C GLN A 49 12.73 -24.68 -4.64
N SER A 50 11.92 -24.25 -5.60
CA SER A 50 11.75 -22.84 -5.87
C SER A 50 11.15 -22.13 -4.66
N GLY A 51 11.72 -20.99 -4.28
CA GLY A 51 11.37 -20.25 -3.05
C GLY A 51 12.05 -20.76 -1.78
N GLU A 52 12.87 -21.82 -1.87
CA GLU A 52 13.62 -22.32 -0.73
C GLU A 52 14.75 -21.35 -0.37
N LEU A 53 14.97 -21.18 0.94
CA LEU A 53 16.09 -20.44 1.49
C LEU A 53 17.35 -21.31 1.46
N VAL A 54 18.46 -20.73 1.02
CA VAL A 54 19.77 -21.34 1.00
C VAL A 54 20.76 -20.44 1.73
N GLU A 55 21.83 -21.03 2.25
CA GLU A 55 22.83 -20.34 3.07
C GLU A 55 24.23 -20.57 2.53
N PHE A 56 25.00 -19.49 2.36
CA PHE A 56 26.40 -19.48 1.96
C PHE A 56 27.30 -19.69 3.19
N GLU A 57 28.57 -20.05 2.97
CA GLU A 57 29.52 -20.28 4.06
C GLU A 57 29.75 -19.07 4.96
N ASN A 58 29.62 -17.87 4.41
CA ASN A 58 29.74 -16.60 5.16
C ASN A 58 28.47 -16.19 5.94
N GLY A 59 27.43 -17.06 5.93
CA GLY A 59 26.15 -16.79 6.57
C GLY A 59 25.17 -15.94 5.75
N LEU A 60 25.55 -15.49 4.54
CA LEU A 60 24.63 -14.81 3.63
C LEU A 60 23.53 -15.77 3.20
N GLN A 61 22.31 -15.28 3.17
CA GLN A 61 21.15 -16.02 2.71
C GLN A 61 20.81 -15.72 1.26
N GLY A 62 20.22 -16.69 0.56
CA GLY A 62 19.68 -16.53 -0.77
C GLY A 62 18.36 -17.25 -0.93
N ILE A 63 17.60 -16.87 -1.94
CA ILE A 63 16.34 -17.51 -2.31
C ILE A 63 16.49 -18.12 -3.71
N VAL A 64 16.09 -19.36 -3.86
CA VAL A 64 16.08 -20.07 -5.14
C VAL A 64 14.91 -19.56 -5.99
N LEU A 65 15.22 -19.04 -7.17
CA LEU A 65 14.21 -18.54 -8.12
C LEU A 65 14.12 -19.33 -9.43
N ASN A 66 15.28 -19.84 -9.93
CA ASN A 66 15.31 -20.64 -11.14
C ASN A 66 15.84 -22.03 -10.85
N LEU A 67 15.14 -23.01 -11.41
CA LEU A 67 15.57 -24.42 -11.43
C LEU A 67 15.81 -24.80 -12.88
N GLU A 68 17.07 -24.97 -13.26
CA GLU A 68 17.49 -25.40 -14.58
C GLU A 68 18.08 -26.82 -14.49
N GLU A 69 18.25 -27.50 -15.61
CA GLU A 69 18.75 -28.87 -15.64
C GLU A 69 20.16 -28.98 -15.04
N ASP A 70 21.03 -27.99 -15.33
CA ASP A 70 22.44 -27.99 -14.95
C ASP A 70 22.79 -27.08 -13.79
N ASN A 71 21.90 -26.17 -13.43
CA ASN A 71 22.19 -25.17 -12.41
C ASN A 71 20.93 -24.61 -11.73
N VAL A 72 21.15 -23.98 -10.59
CA VAL A 72 20.11 -23.30 -9.80
C VAL A 72 20.42 -21.81 -9.76
N GLY A 73 19.46 -20.98 -10.09
CA GLY A 73 19.54 -19.53 -9.97
C GLY A 73 19.10 -19.06 -8.60
N VAL A 74 20.01 -18.46 -7.85
CA VAL A 74 19.79 -17.98 -6.48
C VAL A 74 19.93 -16.47 -6.45
N VAL A 75 18.97 -15.78 -5.85
CA VAL A 75 19.07 -14.36 -5.56
C VAL A 75 19.60 -14.15 -4.15
N LEU A 76 20.55 -13.23 -4.00
CA LEU A 76 21.25 -12.99 -2.75
C LEU A 76 20.52 -11.92 -1.93
N LEU A 77 20.33 -12.19 -0.65
CA LEU A 77 19.59 -11.32 0.26
C LEU A 77 20.54 -10.47 1.12
N GLY A 78 21.45 -9.76 0.48
CA GLY A 78 22.39 -8.88 1.17
C GLY A 78 23.61 -8.55 0.33
N PRO A 79 24.65 -7.95 0.93
CA PRO A 79 25.92 -7.67 0.26
C PRO A 79 26.56 -8.95 -0.27
N TYR A 80 26.90 -8.97 -1.54
CA TYR A 80 27.44 -10.16 -2.20
C TYR A 80 28.94 -10.07 -2.49
N ASP A 81 29.60 -9.04 -2.02
CA ASP A 81 31.03 -8.78 -2.27
C ASP A 81 31.97 -9.88 -1.71
N GLU A 82 31.48 -10.59 -0.71
CA GLU A 82 32.21 -11.67 -0.04
C GLU A 82 31.96 -13.06 -0.64
N VAL A 83 30.96 -13.19 -1.54
CA VAL A 83 30.65 -14.47 -2.20
C VAL A 83 31.49 -14.62 -3.46
N LYS A 84 32.15 -15.77 -3.61
CA LYS A 84 33.07 -16.06 -4.71
C LYS A 84 32.65 -17.32 -5.47
N GLU A 85 33.14 -17.42 -6.69
CA GLU A 85 33.07 -18.67 -7.46
C GLU A 85 33.83 -19.78 -6.71
N GLY A 86 33.21 -20.94 -6.61
CA GLY A 86 33.73 -22.08 -5.87
C GLY A 86 33.25 -22.16 -4.42
N ASP A 87 32.62 -21.12 -3.88
CA ASP A 87 32.08 -21.15 -2.53
C ASP A 87 30.96 -22.21 -2.40
N THR A 88 30.83 -22.76 -1.20
CA THR A 88 29.83 -23.75 -0.86
C THR A 88 28.52 -23.07 -0.44
N ILE A 89 27.42 -23.64 -0.89
CA ILE A 89 26.08 -23.22 -0.50
C ILE A 89 25.27 -24.44 -0.03
N LYS A 90 24.48 -24.26 1.02
CA LYS A 90 23.66 -25.32 1.63
C LYS A 90 22.19 -24.97 1.54
N ARG A 91 21.37 -25.99 1.26
CA ARG A 91 19.93 -25.83 1.39
C ARG A 91 19.52 -25.83 2.87
N THR A 92 18.51 -25.04 3.20
CA THR A 92 17.95 -24.98 4.55
C THR A 92 16.72 -25.87 4.73
N LYS A 93 16.13 -26.37 3.65
CA LYS A 93 14.84 -27.10 3.61
C LYS A 93 13.67 -26.26 4.12
N LYS A 94 13.82 -24.95 4.16
CA LYS A 94 12.80 -23.98 4.58
C LYS A 94 12.46 -23.06 3.44
N ILE A 95 11.17 -22.82 3.24
CA ILE A 95 10.71 -21.74 2.35
C ILE A 95 11.07 -20.41 2.99
N ALA A 96 11.46 -19.45 2.17
CA ALA A 96 11.85 -18.12 2.61
C ALA A 96 10.76 -17.49 3.49
N SER A 97 11.10 -17.20 4.72
CA SER A 97 10.20 -16.69 5.75
C SER A 97 10.88 -15.60 6.56
N ILE A 98 10.07 -14.74 7.16
CA ILE A 98 10.53 -13.72 8.11
C ILE A 98 9.86 -13.94 9.47
N LYS A 99 10.53 -13.52 10.53
CA LYS A 99 9.99 -13.54 11.88
C LYS A 99 9.13 -12.31 12.11
N VAL A 100 7.87 -12.50 12.44
CA VAL A 100 6.87 -11.43 12.64
C VAL A 100 6.24 -11.58 14.02
N GLY A 101 5.98 -10.47 14.67
CA GLY A 101 5.30 -10.43 15.96
C GLY A 101 4.92 -9.01 16.35
N ASP A 102 4.19 -8.88 17.45
CA ASP A 102 3.72 -7.57 17.95
C ASP A 102 4.89 -6.63 18.35
N GLY A 103 6.06 -7.19 18.66
CA GLY A 103 7.26 -6.40 18.92
C GLY A 103 7.79 -5.59 17.74
N MET A 104 7.28 -5.82 16.53
CA MET A 104 7.63 -5.02 15.34
C MET A 104 6.93 -3.66 15.31
N LEU A 105 5.89 -3.45 16.10
CA LEU A 105 5.19 -2.16 16.18
C LEU A 105 6.16 -1.05 16.61
N GLY A 106 6.13 0.05 15.88
CA GLY A 106 7.03 1.18 16.11
C GLY A 106 8.46 0.99 15.58
N ARG A 107 8.73 -0.09 14.85
CA ARG A 107 10.06 -0.43 14.37
C ARG A 107 10.23 -0.20 12.87
N VAL A 108 11.47 0.00 12.46
CA VAL A 108 11.91 0.05 11.06
C VAL A 108 12.75 -1.17 10.79
N VAL A 109 12.36 -1.97 9.81
CA VAL A 109 13.00 -3.24 9.46
C VAL A 109 13.39 -3.28 7.98
N ASN A 110 14.32 -4.16 7.63
CA ASN A 110 14.67 -4.45 6.24
C ASN A 110 13.75 -5.54 5.64
N THR A 111 14.03 -5.95 4.43
CA THR A 111 13.28 -7.00 3.71
C THR A 111 13.31 -8.37 4.43
N LEU A 112 14.31 -8.63 5.26
CA LEU A 112 14.43 -9.85 6.05
C LEU A 112 13.73 -9.78 7.41
N GLY A 113 13.08 -8.65 7.72
CA GLY A 113 12.47 -8.42 9.03
C GLY A 113 13.45 -8.04 10.13
N GLU A 114 14.70 -7.77 9.79
CA GLU A 114 15.73 -7.36 10.74
C GLU A 114 15.62 -5.86 11.05
N PRO A 115 15.74 -5.45 12.33
CA PRO A 115 15.64 -4.05 12.70
C PRO A 115 16.85 -3.25 12.20
N ILE A 116 16.58 -2.08 11.60
CA ILE A 116 17.58 -1.15 11.08
C ILE A 116 17.50 0.25 11.71
N ASP A 117 16.70 0.38 12.76
CA ASP A 117 16.44 1.65 13.46
C ASP A 117 17.36 1.91 14.67
N GLY A 118 18.31 1.02 14.93
CA GLY A 118 19.23 1.14 16.06
C GLY A 118 18.62 0.91 17.45
N LYS A 119 17.36 0.43 17.52
CA LYS A 119 16.64 0.20 18.79
C LYS A 119 16.79 -1.23 19.34
N GLY A 120 17.78 -1.98 18.84
CA GLY A 120 18.03 -3.36 19.27
C GLY A 120 17.11 -4.39 18.62
N PRO A 121 17.20 -5.66 19.02
CA PRO A 121 16.42 -6.76 18.44
C PRO A 121 14.91 -6.60 18.71
N ILE A 122 14.10 -7.25 17.87
CA ILE A 122 12.65 -7.28 18.03
C ILE A 122 12.30 -8.07 19.31
N ALA A 123 11.53 -7.44 20.19
CA ALA A 123 11.11 -8.02 21.46
C ALA A 123 9.85 -8.89 21.31
N GLY A 124 9.65 -9.78 22.28
CA GLY A 124 8.44 -10.60 22.37
C GLY A 124 8.45 -11.86 21.52
N THR A 125 7.29 -12.51 21.47
CA THR A 125 7.11 -13.73 20.67
C THR A 125 7.05 -13.40 19.19
N THR A 126 7.79 -14.15 18.39
CA THR A 126 7.78 -14.05 16.93
C THR A 126 7.34 -15.37 16.30
N TYR A 127 6.76 -15.26 15.11
CA TYR A 127 6.24 -16.35 14.31
C TYR A 127 6.87 -16.31 12.93
N GLU A 128 7.21 -17.47 12.38
CA GLU A 128 7.72 -17.54 11.01
C GLU A 128 6.57 -17.38 10.01
N MET A 129 6.65 -16.31 9.21
CA MET A 129 5.69 -16.01 8.16
C MET A 129 6.35 -16.11 6.79
N PRO A 130 5.84 -16.95 5.87
CA PRO A 130 6.42 -17.06 4.54
C PRO A 130 6.34 -15.73 3.80
N ILE A 131 7.41 -15.36 3.12
CA ILE A 131 7.46 -14.15 2.30
C ILE A 131 6.48 -14.28 1.13
N GLU A 132 6.48 -15.43 0.46
CA GLU A 132 5.50 -15.77 -0.56
C GLU A 132 4.47 -16.78 -0.03
N ARG A 133 3.20 -16.46 -0.20
CA ARG A 133 2.08 -17.26 0.25
C ARG A 133 0.90 -17.05 -0.69
N LYS A 134 0.15 -18.10 -0.98
CA LYS A 134 -1.09 -17.96 -1.75
C LYS A 134 -2.12 -17.13 -1.00
N ALA A 135 -2.81 -16.28 -1.75
CA ALA A 135 -3.91 -15.48 -1.21
C ALA A 135 -5.03 -16.37 -0.66
N PRO A 136 -5.83 -15.90 0.31
CA PRO A 136 -6.99 -16.63 0.80
C PRO A 136 -7.97 -16.98 -0.31
N GLY A 137 -8.40 -18.23 -0.35
CA GLY A 137 -9.45 -18.68 -1.27
C GLY A 137 -10.81 -18.03 -0.96
N VAL A 138 -11.76 -18.20 -1.88
CA VAL A 138 -13.09 -17.52 -1.84
C VAL A 138 -13.86 -17.79 -0.54
N ILE A 139 -13.84 -19.02 -0.03
CA ILE A 139 -14.58 -19.41 1.19
C ILE A 139 -14.05 -18.72 2.47
N TYR A 140 -12.79 -18.33 2.46
CA TYR A 140 -12.12 -17.71 3.60
C TYR A 140 -12.28 -16.19 3.64
N ARG A 141 -12.94 -15.61 2.63
CA ARG A 141 -13.17 -14.16 2.51
C ARG A 141 -14.60 -13.81 2.89
N GLN A 142 -14.80 -12.58 3.30
CA GLN A 142 -16.10 -11.95 3.42
C GLN A 142 -16.13 -10.62 2.66
N PRO A 143 -17.35 -10.09 2.36
CA PRO A 143 -17.48 -8.82 1.66
C PRO A 143 -16.82 -7.66 2.40
N VAL A 144 -16.26 -6.72 1.64
CA VAL A 144 -15.73 -5.46 2.16
C VAL A 144 -16.91 -4.51 2.42
N ASN A 145 -17.22 -4.28 3.69
CA ASN A 145 -18.39 -3.50 4.14
C ASN A 145 -18.10 -2.58 5.33
N GLU A 146 -16.84 -2.44 5.71
CA GLU A 146 -16.39 -1.53 6.76
C GLU A 146 -15.49 -0.45 6.17
N PRO A 147 -15.69 0.84 6.50
CA PRO A 147 -14.84 1.89 6.00
C PRO A 147 -13.44 1.85 6.61
N LEU A 148 -12.44 2.12 5.77
CA LEU A 148 -11.13 2.59 6.19
C LEU A 148 -11.13 4.11 6.06
N GLN A 149 -11.20 4.82 7.15
CA GLN A 149 -11.23 6.28 7.13
C GLN A 149 -9.84 6.83 6.81
N THR A 150 -9.71 7.52 5.68
CA THR A 150 -8.43 8.11 5.28
C THR A 150 -8.18 9.47 5.93
N GLY A 151 -9.22 10.13 6.40
CA GLY A 151 -9.15 11.50 6.90
C GLY A 151 -9.05 12.54 5.79
N ILE A 152 -9.10 12.12 4.54
CA ILE A 152 -9.05 12.99 3.36
C ILE A 152 -10.47 13.13 2.80
N LYS A 153 -11.01 14.34 2.87
CA LYS A 153 -12.41 14.62 2.51
C LYS A 153 -12.78 14.14 1.11
N ALA A 154 -11.93 14.40 0.14
CA ALA A 154 -12.18 14.02 -1.25
C ALA A 154 -12.25 12.49 -1.44
N ILE A 155 -11.42 11.73 -0.72
CA ILE A 155 -11.39 10.27 -0.80
C ILE A 155 -12.59 9.68 -0.06
N ASP A 156 -12.76 10.02 1.20
CA ASP A 156 -13.81 9.43 2.04
C ASP A 156 -15.22 9.71 1.53
N ALA A 157 -15.40 10.85 0.86
CA ALA A 157 -16.67 11.26 0.27
C ALA A 157 -16.96 10.65 -1.12
N MET A 158 -15.95 10.62 -2.00
CA MET A 158 -16.16 10.30 -3.42
C MET A 158 -15.55 9.00 -3.89
N ILE A 159 -14.51 8.52 -3.20
CA ILE A 159 -13.73 7.33 -3.57
C ILE A 159 -13.45 6.53 -2.28
N PRO A 160 -14.48 6.10 -1.55
CA PRO A 160 -14.31 5.49 -0.25
C PRO A 160 -13.56 4.17 -0.32
N ILE A 161 -12.71 3.93 0.66
CA ILE A 161 -11.90 2.73 0.80
C ILE A 161 -12.45 1.88 1.94
N GLY A 162 -12.66 0.60 1.68
CA GLY A 162 -13.09 -0.36 2.67
C GLY A 162 -11.95 -1.22 3.22
N ARG A 163 -12.10 -1.72 4.42
CA ARG A 163 -11.15 -2.64 5.05
C ARG A 163 -11.11 -3.97 4.30
N GLY A 164 -9.95 -4.30 3.76
CA GLY A 164 -9.74 -5.45 2.90
C GLY A 164 -9.74 -5.14 1.40
N GLN A 165 -9.94 -3.89 1.02
CA GLN A 165 -9.90 -3.41 -0.36
C GLN A 165 -8.45 -3.16 -0.82
N ARG A 166 -8.25 -3.23 -2.13
CA ARG A 166 -7.03 -2.79 -2.81
C ARG A 166 -7.35 -1.55 -3.62
N GLU A 167 -6.88 -0.40 -3.19
CA GLU A 167 -7.11 0.86 -3.88
C GLU A 167 -5.78 1.43 -4.37
N LEU A 168 -5.63 1.55 -5.68
CA LEU A 168 -4.43 2.05 -6.31
C LEU A 168 -4.32 3.58 -6.15
N VAL A 169 -3.15 4.07 -5.76
CA VAL A 169 -2.80 5.48 -5.80
C VAL A 169 -1.83 5.70 -6.95
N ILE A 170 -2.26 6.41 -7.97
CA ILE A 170 -1.54 6.53 -9.24
C ILE A 170 -1.40 7.99 -9.67
N GLY A 171 -0.28 8.33 -10.26
CA GLY A 171 -0.01 9.67 -10.79
C GLY A 171 1.47 9.90 -11.06
N ASP A 172 1.79 11.05 -11.63
CA ASP A 172 3.15 11.44 -11.96
C ASP A 172 4.01 11.66 -10.70
N ARG A 173 5.28 11.86 -10.90
CA ARG A 173 6.21 12.14 -9.82
C ARG A 173 5.86 13.44 -9.09
N GLN A 174 5.96 13.45 -7.76
CA GLN A 174 5.75 14.62 -6.90
C GLN A 174 4.33 15.24 -6.93
N VAL A 175 3.30 14.48 -7.28
CA VAL A 175 1.89 14.95 -7.23
C VAL A 175 1.18 14.66 -5.90
N GLY A 176 1.89 14.12 -4.91
CA GLY A 176 1.35 13.88 -3.56
C GLY A 176 0.88 12.45 -3.28
N LYS A 177 1.27 11.44 -4.08
CA LYS A 177 0.89 10.03 -3.85
C LYS A 177 1.24 9.53 -2.44
N THR A 178 2.50 9.68 -2.07
CA THR A 178 2.99 9.31 -0.73
C THR A 178 2.29 10.10 0.37
N ALA A 179 2.04 11.39 0.16
CA ALA A 179 1.35 12.24 1.13
C ALA A 179 -0.06 11.73 1.45
N VAL A 180 -0.83 11.32 0.46
CA VAL A 180 -2.16 10.70 0.63
C VAL A 180 -2.08 9.45 1.50
N CYS A 181 -1.11 8.58 1.26
CA CYS A 181 -0.93 7.37 2.04
C CYS A 181 -0.48 7.64 3.47
N ILE A 182 0.43 8.58 3.69
CA ILE A 182 0.90 8.97 5.02
C ILE A 182 -0.24 9.64 5.82
N ASP A 183 -1.03 10.50 5.20
CA ASP A 183 -2.22 11.08 5.83
C ASP A 183 -3.22 10.00 6.27
N THR A 184 -3.41 8.97 5.46
CA THR A 184 -4.25 7.83 5.81
C THR A 184 -3.71 7.09 7.04
N ILE A 185 -2.40 6.88 7.13
CA ILE A 185 -1.76 6.27 8.31
C ILE A 185 -1.94 7.17 9.55
N ILE A 186 -1.69 8.45 9.43
CA ILE A 186 -1.83 9.42 10.54
C ILE A 186 -3.28 9.44 11.07
N ASN A 187 -4.27 9.34 10.18
CA ASN A 187 -5.68 9.34 10.57
C ASN A 187 -6.08 8.13 11.43
N GLN A 188 -5.31 7.05 11.42
CA GLN A 188 -5.60 5.87 12.24
C GLN A 188 -5.27 6.08 13.73
N LYS A 189 -4.65 7.20 14.10
CA LYS A 189 -4.31 7.55 15.50
C LYS A 189 -5.54 7.55 16.41
N GLU A 190 -6.65 8.11 15.95
CA GLU A 190 -7.91 8.16 16.71
C GLU A 190 -8.40 6.75 17.07
N PHE A 191 -8.32 5.81 16.12
CA PHE A 191 -8.72 4.42 16.37
C PHE A 191 -7.76 3.71 17.31
N HIS A 192 -6.47 4.04 17.24
CA HIS A 192 -5.47 3.51 18.16
C HIS A 192 -5.72 3.97 19.59
N GLU A 193 -5.96 5.26 19.79
CA GLU A 193 -6.28 5.84 21.10
C GLU A 193 -7.60 5.29 21.68
N ALA A 194 -8.54 4.90 20.83
CA ALA A 194 -9.78 4.23 21.22
C ALA A 194 -9.64 2.72 21.47
N GLY A 195 -8.41 2.16 21.41
CA GLY A 195 -8.15 0.74 21.61
C GLY A 195 -8.59 -0.16 20.45
N LYS A 196 -8.84 0.40 19.26
CA LYS A 196 -9.25 -0.29 18.04
C LYS A 196 -8.25 -0.06 16.91
N SER A 197 -6.97 -0.27 17.20
CA SER A 197 -5.88 0.03 16.28
C SER A 197 -6.04 -0.62 14.91
N VAL A 198 -5.80 0.15 13.86
CA VAL A 198 -5.47 -0.35 12.53
C VAL A 198 -3.96 -0.36 12.43
N ILE A 199 -3.36 -1.53 12.29
CA ILE A 199 -1.91 -1.67 12.16
C ILE A 199 -1.50 -1.22 10.77
N CYS A 200 -0.61 -0.24 10.69
CA CYS A 200 -0.16 0.33 9.44
C CYS A 200 1.25 -0.15 9.09
N ILE A 201 1.42 -0.64 7.87
CA ILE A 201 2.70 -1.08 7.34
C ILE A 201 3.05 -0.20 6.15
N TYR A 202 4.15 0.54 6.26
CA TYR A 202 4.67 1.33 5.16
C TYR A 202 5.88 0.62 4.56
N VAL A 203 5.77 0.20 3.30
CA VAL A 203 6.84 -0.45 2.55
C VAL A 203 7.49 0.56 1.62
N ALA A 204 8.71 0.96 1.93
CA ALA A 204 9.54 1.78 1.06
C ALA A 204 10.33 0.84 0.11
N CYS A 205 9.99 0.87 -1.17
CA CYS A 205 10.63 0.06 -2.20
C CYS A 205 11.45 0.95 -3.14
N GLY A 206 12.77 0.83 -3.10
CA GLY A 206 13.66 1.60 -3.95
C GLY A 206 13.66 3.12 -3.69
N GLN A 207 13.26 3.54 -2.50
CA GLN A 207 13.25 4.94 -2.08
C GLN A 207 14.63 5.38 -1.60
N LYS A 208 14.91 6.69 -1.66
CA LYS A 208 16.13 7.25 -1.07
C LYS A 208 16.05 7.11 0.45
N ALA A 209 17.16 6.74 1.10
CA ALA A 209 17.23 6.62 2.56
C ALA A 209 16.81 7.91 3.29
N SER A 210 17.14 9.08 2.75
CA SER A 210 16.69 10.37 3.29
C SER A 210 15.17 10.56 3.24
N THR A 211 14.51 10.06 2.20
CA THR A 211 13.05 10.09 2.08
C THR A 211 12.41 9.19 3.14
N VAL A 212 12.92 7.99 3.31
CA VAL A 212 12.45 7.05 4.34
C VAL A 212 12.63 7.63 5.75
N ALA A 213 13.79 8.21 6.04
CA ALA A 213 14.07 8.86 7.31
C ALA A 213 13.09 10.02 7.61
N ASN A 214 12.75 10.83 6.60
CA ASN A 214 11.78 11.90 6.75
C ASN A 214 10.35 11.37 7.02
N ILE A 215 9.97 10.28 6.38
CA ILE A 215 8.67 9.64 6.61
C ILE A 215 8.59 9.08 8.03
N VAL A 216 9.61 8.36 8.49
CA VAL A 216 9.68 7.83 9.86
C VAL A 216 9.56 8.97 10.87
N ARG A 217 10.33 10.06 10.68
CA ARG A 217 10.24 11.23 11.56
C ARG A 217 8.85 11.86 11.56
N THR A 218 8.22 12.00 10.40
CA THR A 218 6.85 12.51 10.30
C THR A 218 5.87 11.64 11.06
N LEU A 219 5.96 10.32 10.93
CA LEU A 219 5.11 9.39 11.67
C LEU A 219 5.35 9.48 13.18
N GLU A 220 6.58 9.64 13.63
CA GLU A 220 6.93 9.87 15.05
C GLU A 220 6.34 11.18 15.56
N GLU A 221 6.57 12.29 14.87
CA GLU A 221 6.07 13.62 15.25
C GLU A 221 4.53 13.68 15.30
N LYS A 222 3.85 12.95 14.43
CA LYS A 222 2.37 12.86 14.41
C LYS A 222 1.80 11.81 15.37
N GLY A 223 2.65 11.05 16.06
CA GLY A 223 2.24 10.02 17.00
C GLY A 223 1.66 8.77 16.32
N ALA A 224 2.07 8.48 15.09
CA ALA A 224 1.59 7.34 14.31
C ALA A 224 2.52 6.10 14.41
N MET A 225 3.77 6.24 14.87
CA MET A 225 4.71 5.12 14.98
C MET A 225 4.25 4.00 15.93
N PRO A 226 3.58 4.23 17.06
CA PRO A 226 3.19 3.15 17.97
C PRO A 226 2.32 2.05 17.34
N TYR A 227 1.59 2.35 16.28
CA TYR A 227 0.77 1.38 15.52
C TYR A 227 1.28 1.15 14.11
N SER A 228 2.48 1.59 13.79
CA SER A 228 3.06 1.49 12.45
C SER A 228 4.33 0.64 12.44
N ILE A 229 4.58 0.02 11.28
CA ILE A 229 5.81 -0.71 10.97
C ILE A 229 6.31 -0.19 9.63
N VAL A 230 7.61 0.11 9.54
CA VAL A 230 8.24 0.53 8.29
C VAL A 230 9.14 -0.59 7.79
N VAL A 231 8.93 -1.03 6.56
CA VAL A 231 9.81 -1.97 5.85
C VAL A 231 10.56 -1.19 4.79
N ALA A 232 11.88 -1.13 4.90
CA ALA A 232 12.69 -0.33 4.00
C ALA A 232 13.66 -1.19 3.17
N ALA A 233 13.54 -1.06 1.85
CA ALA A 233 14.54 -1.46 0.88
C ALA A 233 14.94 -0.20 0.10
N ASN A 234 16.10 0.35 0.42
CA ASN A 234 16.55 1.61 -0.14
C ASN A 234 17.02 1.46 -1.59
N ALA A 235 17.14 2.57 -2.30
CA ALA A 235 17.62 2.59 -3.68
C ALA A 235 19.06 2.08 -3.85
N SER A 236 19.84 2.08 -2.76
CA SER A 236 21.22 1.55 -2.72
C SER A 236 21.28 0.05 -2.41
N ASP A 237 20.18 -0.56 -1.99
CA ASP A 237 20.15 -1.98 -1.69
C ASP A 237 20.09 -2.81 -2.99
N PRO A 238 20.60 -4.04 -2.99
CA PRO A 238 20.51 -4.92 -4.15
C PRO A 238 19.08 -5.11 -4.66
N ALA A 239 18.93 -5.27 -5.98
CA ALA A 239 17.61 -5.46 -6.61
C ALA A 239 16.76 -6.56 -5.98
N PRO A 240 17.30 -7.72 -5.55
CA PRO A 240 16.51 -8.71 -4.84
C PRO A 240 15.85 -8.21 -3.56
N MET A 241 16.56 -7.38 -2.78
CA MET A 241 16.00 -6.80 -1.55
C MET A 241 14.82 -5.88 -1.86
N GLN A 242 14.92 -5.07 -2.91
CA GLN A 242 13.84 -4.20 -3.37
C GLN A 242 12.64 -4.98 -3.92
N PHE A 243 12.91 -6.06 -4.64
CA PHE A 243 11.89 -6.93 -5.20
C PHE A 243 11.06 -7.65 -4.11
N PHE A 244 11.72 -8.18 -3.07
CA PHE A 244 11.05 -8.92 -2.00
C PHE A 244 10.45 -8.05 -0.91
N ALA A 245 10.82 -6.77 -0.78
CA ALA A 245 10.31 -5.90 0.28
C ALA A 245 8.77 -5.81 0.35
N PRO A 246 8.03 -5.63 -0.75
CA PRO A 246 6.58 -5.68 -0.71
C PRO A 246 6.00 -7.01 -0.23
N PHE A 247 6.61 -8.12 -0.58
CA PHE A 247 6.21 -9.46 -0.11
C PHE A 247 6.49 -9.65 1.39
N ALA A 248 7.61 -9.15 1.88
CA ALA A 248 7.91 -9.13 3.32
C ALA A 248 6.90 -8.29 4.09
N GLY A 249 6.57 -7.09 3.58
CA GLY A 249 5.51 -6.25 4.13
C GLY A 249 4.16 -6.95 4.16
N ALA A 250 3.80 -7.66 3.08
CA ALA A 250 2.58 -8.44 3.01
C ALA A 250 2.55 -9.58 4.05
N ALA A 251 3.67 -10.26 4.28
CA ALA A 251 3.79 -11.30 5.30
C ALA A 251 3.54 -10.72 6.72
N ILE A 252 4.06 -9.53 7.00
CA ILE A 252 3.78 -8.82 8.25
C ILE A 252 2.29 -8.48 8.36
N GLY A 253 1.70 -7.92 7.31
CA GLY A 253 0.27 -7.58 7.27
C GLY A 253 -0.64 -8.79 7.44
N GLU A 254 -0.28 -9.92 6.87
CA GLU A 254 -1.02 -11.18 7.01
C GLU A 254 -1.03 -11.73 8.43
N TYR A 255 0.06 -11.56 9.18
CA TYR A 255 0.08 -11.92 10.59
C TYR A 255 -1.03 -11.20 11.37
N PHE A 256 -1.17 -9.89 11.19
CA PHE A 256 -2.22 -9.11 11.84
C PHE A 256 -3.61 -9.47 11.30
N ARG A 257 -3.77 -9.61 10.00
CA ARG A 257 -5.01 -10.04 9.35
C ARG A 257 -5.49 -11.38 9.89
N ASP A 258 -4.61 -12.38 9.92
CA ASP A 258 -4.95 -13.74 10.29
C ASP A 258 -5.16 -13.92 11.80
N THR A 259 -4.69 -12.99 12.61
CA THR A 259 -4.97 -12.93 14.06
C THR A 259 -6.19 -12.08 14.41
N GLY A 260 -7.02 -11.73 13.42
CA GLY A 260 -8.30 -11.06 13.61
C GLY A 260 -8.22 -9.53 13.74
N ARG A 261 -7.10 -8.93 13.36
CA ARG A 261 -6.87 -7.48 13.47
C ARG A 261 -6.92 -6.79 12.10
N PRO A 262 -7.40 -5.54 12.03
CA PRO A 262 -7.30 -4.78 10.79
C PRO A 262 -5.88 -4.27 10.57
N ALA A 263 -5.39 -4.43 9.35
CA ALA A 263 -4.10 -3.91 8.92
C ALA A 263 -4.25 -3.11 7.61
N LEU A 264 -3.42 -2.10 7.46
CA LEU A 264 -3.27 -1.29 6.26
C LEU A 264 -1.82 -1.41 5.78
N ILE A 265 -1.63 -1.72 4.52
CA ILE A 265 -0.31 -1.75 3.91
C ILE A 265 -0.21 -0.76 2.75
N VAL A 266 0.84 0.03 2.75
CA VAL A 266 1.20 0.96 1.67
C VAL A 266 2.44 0.43 0.97
N TYR A 267 2.37 0.26 -0.33
CA TYR A 267 3.53 -0.12 -1.16
C TYR A 267 4.02 1.11 -1.93
N ASP A 268 5.10 1.72 -1.50
CA ASP A 268 5.68 2.93 -2.10
C ASP A 268 7.07 2.66 -2.70
N ASP A 269 7.18 2.30 -3.97
CA ASP A 269 6.12 2.05 -4.94
C ASP A 269 6.32 0.73 -5.70
N LEU A 270 5.27 0.21 -6.28
CA LEU A 270 5.31 -1.03 -7.06
C LEU A 270 5.93 -0.85 -8.44
N SER A 271 6.04 0.38 -8.96
CA SER A 271 6.77 0.66 -10.21
C SER A 271 8.25 0.32 -10.04
N LYS A 272 8.85 0.69 -8.92
CA LYS A 272 10.25 0.35 -8.61
C LYS A 272 10.43 -1.13 -8.30
N GLN A 273 9.46 -1.77 -7.65
CA GLN A 273 9.47 -3.23 -7.51
C GLN A 273 9.51 -3.93 -8.87
N ALA A 274 8.70 -3.49 -9.82
CA ALA A 274 8.69 -4.05 -11.16
C ALA A 274 10.03 -3.88 -11.88
N VAL A 275 10.68 -2.71 -11.72
CA VAL A 275 12.01 -2.46 -12.27
C VAL A 275 13.06 -3.39 -11.64
N ALA A 276 13.04 -3.55 -10.31
CA ALA A 276 13.93 -4.48 -9.61
C ALA A 276 13.70 -5.93 -10.06
N TYR A 277 12.45 -6.34 -10.24
CA TYR A 277 12.11 -7.66 -10.74
C TYR A 277 12.56 -7.89 -12.20
N ARG A 278 12.45 -6.87 -13.04
CA ARG A 278 12.98 -6.89 -14.41
C ARG A 278 14.49 -7.11 -14.40
N GLU A 279 15.23 -6.38 -13.57
CA GLU A 279 16.67 -6.52 -13.41
C GLU A 279 17.05 -7.94 -12.98
N VAL A 280 16.46 -8.46 -11.91
CA VAL A 280 16.67 -9.83 -11.43
C VAL A 280 16.36 -10.87 -12.53
N SER A 281 15.26 -10.68 -13.26
CA SER A 281 14.82 -11.62 -14.31
C SER A 281 15.78 -11.63 -15.50
N LEU A 282 16.29 -10.47 -15.91
CA LEU A 282 17.27 -10.36 -16.99
C LEU A 282 18.60 -11.01 -16.59
N LEU A 283 19.05 -10.81 -15.37
CA LEU A 283 20.26 -11.44 -14.83
C LEU A 283 20.13 -12.96 -14.74
N LEU A 284 18.94 -13.46 -14.41
CA LEU A 284 18.59 -14.89 -14.48
C LEU A 284 18.33 -15.40 -15.91
N ARG A 285 18.58 -14.57 -16.93
CA ARG A 285 18.38 -14.92 -18.36
C ARG A 285 16.96 -15.32 -18.72
N ARG A 286 15.96 -14.87 -17.99
CA ARG A 286 14.55 -15.05 -18.38
C ARG A 286 14.25 -14.23 -19.64
N PRO A 287 13.48 -14.75 -20.59
CA PRO A 287 13.21 -14.04 -21.84
C PRO A 287 12.42 -12.75 -21.57
N PRO A 288 12.87 -11.59 -22.08
CA PRO A 288 12.17 -10.33 -21.92
C PRO A 288 10.93 -10.25 -22.81
N GLY A 289 9.86 -9.65 -22.26
CA GLY A 289 8.66 -9.29 -23.00
C GLY A 289 8.57 -7.77 -23.26
N ARG A 290 7.35 -7.23 -23.19
CA ARG A 290 7.10 -5.79 -23.39
C ARG A 290 7.91 -4.95 -22.40
N GLU A 291 8.56 -3.91 -22.90
CA GLU A 291 9.44 -3.00 -22.11
C GLU A 291 10.53 -3.75 -21.32
N ALA A 292 10.96 -4.89 -21.83
CA ALA A 292 11.92 -5.81 -21.21
C ALA A 292 11.46 -6.42 -19.87
N TYR A 293 10.20 -6.27 -19.48
CA TYR A 293 9.65 -6.98 -18.33
C TYR A 293 9.50 -8.49 -18.63
N PRO A 294 9.69 -9.36 -17.63
CA PRO A 294 9.42 -10.78 -17.82
C PRO A 294 7.93 -11.04 -18.03
N GLY A 295 7.58 -12.15 -18.69
CA GLY A 295 6.20 -12.49 -19.01
C GLY A 295 5.27 -12.64 -17.80
N ASP A 296 5.83 -12.88 -16.62
CA ASP A 296 5.11 -13.07 -15.35
C ASP A 296 5.02 -11.80 -14.47
N VAL A 297 5.33 -10.62 -15.02
CA VAL A 297 5.25 -9.36 -14.23
C VAL A 297 3.82 -9.04 -13.78
N PHE A 298 2.80 -9.43 -14.55
CA PHE A 298 1.41 -9.34 -14.10
C PHE A 298 1.19 -10.21 -12.86
N TYR A 299 1.68 -11.43 -12.88
CA TYR A 299 1.58 -12.37 -11.76
C TYR A 299 2.35 -11.90 -10.53
N LEU A 300 3.47 -11.19 -10.71
CA LEU A 300 4.19 -10.54 -9.61
C LEU A 300 3.26 -9.67 -8.75
N HIS A 301 2.55 -8.75 -9.38
CA HIS A 301 1.67 -7.81 -8.68
C HIS A 301 0.34 -8.46 -8.28
N SER A 302 -0.22 -9.36 -9.07
CA SER A 302 -1.49 -10.01 -8.75
C SER A 302 -1.37 -10.92 -7.53
N ARG A 303 -0.33 -11.75 -7.43
CA ARG A 303 -0.13 -12.62 -6.27
C ARG A 303 0.18 -11.85 -4.98
N LEU A 304 0.78 -10.67 -5.10
CA LEU A 304 1.00 -9.76 -3.97
C LEU A 304 -0.31 -9.13 -3.51
N LEU A 305 -1.03 -8.49 -4.41
CA LEU A 305 -2.20 -7.67 -4.10
C LEU A 305 -3.43 -8.51 -3.72
N GLU A 306 -3.57 -9.71 -4.25
CA GLU A 306 -4.64 -10.64 -3.86
C GLU A 306 -4.55 -11.09 -2.39
N ARG A 307 -3.41 -10.95 -1.75
CA ARG A 307 -3.22 -11.22 -0.32
C ARG A 307 -3.94 -10.22 0.58
N ALA A 308 -4.25 -9.03 0.06
CA ALA A 308 -5.12 -8.06 0.73
C ALA A 308 -6.58 -8.52 0.61
N ALA A 309 -7.19 -8.79 1.75
CA ALA A 309 -8.55 -9.33 1.82
C ALA A 309 -9.15 -9.07 3.20
N LYS A 310 -10.48 -9.22 3.30
CA LYS A 310 -11.20 -9.32 4.56
C LYS A 310 -11.50 -10.79 4.83
N VAL A 311 -10.99 -11.30 5.94
CA VAL A 311 -11.13 -12.71 6.32
C VAL A 311 -12.52 -12.97 6.90
N ASN A 312 -13.07 -14.15 6.63
CA ASN A 312 -14.34 -14.60 7.18
C ASN A 312 -14.38 -14.45 8.71
N ALA A 313 -15.49 -13.97 9.23
CA ALA A 313 -15.64 -13.72 10.66
C ALA A 313 -15.71 -14.99 11.52
N ASN A 314 -15.95 -16.16 10.92
CA ASN A 314 -15.97 -17.43 11.63
C ASN A 314 -14.54 -17.94 11.85
N ASP A 315 -14.15 -18.11 13.12
CA ASP A 315 -12.81 -18.57 13.50
C ASP A 315 -12.47 -19.95 12.95
N ASP A 316 -13.44 -20.87 12.90
CA ASP A 316 -13.19 -22.23 12.42
C ASP A 316 -12.92 -22.25 10.91
N ILE A 317 -13.62 -21.40 10.16
CA ILE A 317 -13.35 -21.20 8.73
C ILE A 317 -11.98 -20.55 8.54
N ALA A 318 -11.67 -19.52 9.31
CA ALA A 318 -10.39 -18.82 9.24
C ALA A 318 -9.20 -19.77 9.53
N ARG A 319 -9.32 -20.68 10.49
CA ARG A 319 -8.29 -21.68 10.81
C ARG A 319 -8.06 -22.72 9.72
N GLN A 320 -9.00 -22.87 8.79
CA GLN A 320 -8.88 -23.79 7.65
C GLN A 320 -8.33 -23.10 6.39
N MET A 321 -7.93 -21.83 6.49
CA MET A 321 -7.40 -21.05 5.36
C MET A 321 -6.24 -21.79 4.69
N ASN A 322 -6.22 -21.75 3.36
CA ASN A 322 -5.14 -22.35 2.58
C ASN A 322 -3.78 -21.72 2.90
N ASP A 323 -2.74 -22.53 2.86
CA ASP A 323 -1.34 -22.13 3.10
C ASP A 323 -1.14 -21.35 4.43
N LEU A 324 -1.98 -21.62 5.43
CA LEU A 324 -1.84 -21.01 6.75
C LEU A 324 -0.59 -21.54 7.44
N PRO A 325 0.35 -20.67 7.88
CA PRO A 325 1.54 -21.10 8.59
C PRO A 325 1.18 -21.83 9.88
N GLU A 326 1.79 -22.97 10.11
CA GLU A 326 1.56 -23.78 11.34
C GLU A 326 1.89 -22.97 12.61
N SER A 327 2.90 -22.08 12.53
CA SER A 327 3.33 -21.24 13.64
C SER A 327 2.22 -20.35 14.21
N ILE A 328 1.30 -19.86 13.38
CA ILE A 328 0.21 -18.96 13.81
C ILE A 328 -1.14 -19.67 13.94
N ARG A 329 -1.28 -20.92 13.48
CA ARG A 329 -2.57 -21.64 13.49
C ARG A 329 -3.30 -21.61 14.85
N PRO A 330 -2.62 -21.76 16.00
CA PRO A 330 -3.27 -21.70 17.31
C PRO A 330 -3.89 -20.34 17.66
N ILE A 331 -3.37 -19.27 17.10
CA ILE A 331 -3.77 -17.88 17.42
C ILE A 331 -4.62 -17.23 16.34
N VAL A 332 -4.99 -17.96 15.28
CA VAL A 332 -5.82 -17.47 14.19
C VAL A 332 -7.22 -17.14 14.68
N LYS A 333 -7.70 -15.98 14.28
CA LYS A 333 -9.05 -15.47 14.50
C LYS A 333 -9.64 -14.93 13.21
N GLY A 334 -10.95 -15.10 13.06
CA GLY A 334 -11.69 -14.53 11.94
C GLY A 334 -11.90 -13.01 12.05
N GLY A 335 -12.38 -12.43 10.97
CA GLY A 335 -12.78 -11.01 10.91
C GLY A 335 -11.65 -10.00 10.70
N GLY A 336 -10.39 -10.44 10.65
CA GLY A 336 -9.26 -9.57 10.33
C GLY A 336 -9.28 -9.11 8.87
N SER A 337 -8.55 -8.04 8.59
CA SER A 337 -8.45 -7.48 7.23
C SER A 337 -7.06 -6.98 6.93
N LEU A 338 -6.69 -7.02 5.65
CA LEU A 338 -5.51 -6.36 5.12
C LEU A 338 -5.95 -5.50 3.93
N THR A 339 -5.86 -4.19 4.10
CA THR A 339 -6.17 -3.18 3.07
C THR A 339 -4.88 -2.75 2.41
N ALA A 340 -4.83 -2.74 1.09
CA ALA A 340 -3.63 -2.36 0.35
C ALA A 340 -3.82 -1.04 -0.39
N LEU A 341 -2.84 -0.14 -0.26
CA LEU A 341 -2.68 1.07 -1.03
C LEU A 341 -1.37 0.98 -1.85
N PRO A 342 -1.39 0.28 -2.98
CA PRO A 342 -0.25 0.29 -3.89
C PRO A 342 -0.11 1.64 -4.56
N ILE A 343 1.13 2.10 -4.70
CA ILE A 343 1.48 3.32 -5.43
C ILE A 343 2.12 2.93 -6.76
N ILE A 344 1.65 3.55 -7.83
CA ILE A 344 2.24 3.45 -9.17
C ILE A 344 2.59 4.85 -9.67
N GLU A 345 3.78 4.99 -10.20
CA GLU A 345 4.26 6.22 -10.84
C GLU A 345 3.97 6.17 -12.34
N THR A 346 3.34 7.23 -12.85
CA THR A 346 3.15 7.45 -14.29
C THR A 346 4.15 8.47 -14.81
N GLN A 347 4.29 8.52 -16.13
CA GLN A 347 5.04 9.56 -16.84
C GLN A 347 4.06 10.34 -17.71
N ALA A 348 4.02 11.65 -17.54
CA ALA A 348 3.13 12.56 -18.28
C ALA A 348 1.64 12.14 -18.23
N GLY A 349 1.20 11.56 -17.12
CA GLY A 349 -0.18 11.10 -16.93
C GLY A 349 -0.57 9.86 -17.73
N ASP A 350 0.39 9.16 -18.35
CA ASP A 350 0.09 7.98 -19.17
C ASP A 350 -0.30 6.76 -18.32
N VAL A 351 -1.59 6.54 -18.19
CA VAL A 351 -2.18 5.36 -17.53
C VAL A 351 -2.26 4.14 -18.45
N SER A 352 -1.96 4.28 -19.74
CA SER A 352 -1.97 3.20 -20.73
C SER A 352 -0.66 2.42 -20.81
N ALA A 353 0.37 2.87 -20.11
CA ALA A 353 1.64 2.18 -19.96
C ALA A 353 1.46 0.77 -19.37
N TYR A 354 2.46 -0.08 -19.53
CA TYR A 354 2.32 -1.52 -19.25
C TYR A 354 2.03 -1.80 -17.75
N ILE A 355 2.85 -1.30 -16.85
CA ILE A 355 2.68 -1.54 -15.41
C ILE A 355 1.42 -0.87 -14.84
N PRO A 356 1.12 0.42 -15.13
CA PRO A 356 -0.14 1.03 -14.72
C PRO A 356 -1.38 0.24 -15.13
N THR A 357 -1.47 -0.18 -16.39
CA THR A 357 -2.60 -0.95 -16.91
C THR A 357 -2.80 -2.26 -16.15
N ASN A 358 -1.71 -2.97 -15.88
CA ASN A 358 -1.75 -4.23 -15.13
C ASN A 358 -2.30 -4.00 -13.72
N VAL A 359 -1.80 -3.02 -12.99
CA VAL A 359 -2.19 -2.79 -11.59
C VAL A 359 -3.62 -2.23 -11.49
N ILE A 360 -4.05 -1.39 -12.43
CA ILE A 360 -5.46 -0.94 -12.51
C ILE A 360 -6.41 -2.13 -12.65
N SER A 361 -6.03 -3.14 -13.43
CA SER A 361 -6.88 -4.33 -13.61
C SER A 361 -6.93 -5.25 -12.38
N ILE A 362 -5.86 -5.28 -11.59
CA ILE A 362 -5.76 -6.11 -10.37
C ILE A 362 -6.52 -5.50 -9.20
N THR A 363 -6.54 -4.17 -9.10
CA THR A 363 -7.07 -3.43 -7.96
C THR A 363 -8.59 -3.23 -8.01
N ASP A 364 -9.18 -2.90 -6.86
CA ASP A 364 -10.62 -2.64 -6.70
C ASP A 364 -10.99 -1.17 -6.95
N GLY A 365 -10.15 -0.45 -7.65
CA GLY A 365 -10.29 0.95 -8.00
C GLY A 365 -8.97 1.70 -7.95
N GLN A 366 -9.02 2.98 -8.30
CA GLN A 366 -7.85 3.86 -8.33
C GLN A 366 -8.19 5.29 -7.91
N ILE A 367 -7.22 5.90 -7.25
CA ILE A 367 -7.17 7.34 -6.96
C ILE A 367 -6.11 7.93 -7.89
N PHE A 368 -6.56 8.69 -8.88
CA PHE A 368 -5.67 9.32 -9.86
C PHE A 368 -5.32 10.73 -9.43
N LEU A 369 -4.02 11.00 -9.25
CA LEU A 369 -3.48 12.31 -8.92
C LEU A 369 -2.89 12.95 -10.18
N GLU A 370 -3.37 14.15 -10.51
CA GLU A 370 -3.06 14.83 -11.76
C GLU A 370 -2.15 16.05 -11.54
N SER A 371 -1.09 16.14 -12.33
CA SER A 371 -0.10 17.22 -12.24
C SER A 371 -0.71 18.60 -12.49
N ASN A 372 -1.65 18.71 -13.43
CA ASN A 372 -2.31 19.98 -13.74
C ASN A 372 -3.10 20.53 -12.55
N LEU A 373 -3.81 19.64 -11.83
CA LEU A 373 -4.54 20.02 -10.62
C LEU A 373 -3.59 20.41 -9.49
N PHE A 374 -2.51 19.67 -9.33
CA PHE A 374 -1.49 19.97 -8.33
C PHE A 374 -0.87 21.36 -8.54
N ASN A 375 -0.52 21.68 -9.79
CA ASN A 375 0.05 22.96 -10.17
C ASN A 375 -0.96 24.11 -10.08
N ALA A 376 -2.24 23.82 -10.28
CA ALA A 376 -3.35 24.77 -10.07
C ALA A 376 -3.68 25.02 -8.58
N GLY A 377 -2.95 24.39 -7.66
CA GLY A 377 -3.17 24.56 -6.21
C GLY A 377 -4.33 23.75 -5.65
N ILE A 378 -4.90 22.81 -6.41
CA ILE A 378 -5.90 21.87 -5.93
C ILE A 378 -5.18 20.68 -5.30
N ARG A 379 -5.15 20.64 -3.97
CA ARG A 379 -4.44 19.63 -3.20
C ARG A 379 -5.33 19.06 -2.10
N PRO A 380 -5.49 17.72 -2.02
CA PRO A 380 -4.92 16.70 -2.91
C PRO A 380 -5.42 16.83 -4.36
N ALA A 381 -4.52 16.52 -5.30
CA ALA A 381 -4.75 16.75 -6.75
C ALA A 381 -5.55 15.60 -7.39
N ILE A 382 -6.66 15.21 -6.77
CA ILE A 382 -7.46 14.05 -7.17
C ILE A 382 -8.34 14.41 -8.37
N ASN A 383 -8.15 13.67 -9.47
CA ASN A 383 -9.06 13.73 -10.60
C ASN A 383 -10.26 12.81 -10.33
N VAL A 384 -11.39 13.43 -9.97
CA VAL A 384 -12.62 12.72 -9.59
C VAL A 384 -13.25 11.97 -10.76
N GLY A 385 -13.04 12.45 -11.99
CA GLY A 385 -13.64 11.85 -13.19
C GLY A 385 -13.14 10.45 -13.50
N ILE A 386 -11.84 10.22 -13.31
CA ILE A 386 -11.20 8.93 -13.61
C ILE A 386 -10.85 8.12 -12.36
N SER A 387 -11.05 8.67 -11.18
CA SER A 387 -10.89 7.95 -9.92
C SER A 387 -12.15 7.16 -9.59
N VAL A 388 -11.98 5.90 -9.18
CA VAL A 388 -13.07 4.96 -8.94
C VAL A 388 -12.79 4.14 -7.70
N SER A 389 -13.83 3.90 -6.88
CA SER A 389 -13.86 2.83 -5.88
C SER A 389 -14.95 1.82 -6.27
N ARG A 390 -14.56 0.57 -6.48
CA ARG A 390 -15.52 -0.50 -6.83
C ARG A 390 -16.35 -0.96 -5.63
N VAL A 391 -15.88 -0.69 -4.41
CA VAL A 391 -16.65 -0.95 -3.18
C VAL A 391 -17.68 0.15 -2.95
N GLY A 392 -17.32 1.40 -3.19
CA GLY A 392 -18.23 2.54 -3.15
C GLY A 392 -18.90 2.73 -1.80
N GLY A 393 -20.19 3.03 -1.82
CA GLY A 393 -20.97 3.35 -0.61
C GLY A 393 -21.09 2.23 0.43
N SER A 394 -20.69 0.99 0.12
CA SER A 394 -20.57 -0.09 1.11
C SER A 394 -19.45 0.16 2.11
N ALA A 395 -18.46 0.97 1.72
CA ALA A 395 -17.33 1.40 2.55
C ALA A 395 -17.55 2.79 3.19
N GLN A 396 -18.78 3.23 3.35
CA GLN A 396 -19.13 4.49 3.99
C GLN A 396 -20.11 4.26 5.15
N ILE A 397 -19.95 5.04 6.22
CA ILE A 397 -20.98 5.10 7.27
C ILE A 397 -22.23 5.76 6.70
N LYS A 398 -23.40 5.45 7.28
CA LYS A 398 -24.70 5.88 6.75
C LYS A 398 -24.83 7.40 6.61
N SER A 399 -24.29 8.18 7.55
CA SER A 399 -24.30 9.64 7.49
C SER A 399 -23.50 10.16 6.31
N MET A 400 -22.28 9.66 6.09
CA MET A 400 -21.45 10.03 4.93
C MET A 400 -22.12 9.65 3.61
N LYS A 401 -22.67 8.45 3.52
CA LYS A 401 -23.36 7.98 2.32
C LYS A 401 -24.52 8.89 1.91
N LYS A 402 -25.28 9.41 2.90
CA LYS A 402 -26.39 10.32 2.64
C LYS A 402 -25.96 11.69 2.12
N VAL A 403 -24.86 12.25 2.66
CA VAL A 403 -24.44 13.61 2.30
C VAL A 403 -23.56 13.63 1.04
N ALA A 404 -22.79 12.58 0.79
CA ALA A 404 -21.82 12.52 -0.30
C ALA A 404 -22.40 11.98 -1.62
N GLY A 405 -23.63 11.49 -1.63
CA GLY A 405 -24.21 10.77 -2.77
C GLY A 405 -24.21 11.53 -4.09
N THR A 406 -24.39 12.85 -4.06
CA THR A 406 -24.39 13.71 -5.26
C THR A 406 -23.06 14.40 -5.53
N LEU A 407 -22.14 14.44 -4.56
CA LEU A 407 -20.94 15.27 -4.63
C LEU A 407 -20.06 14.95 -5.84
N LYS A 408 -19.89 13.68 -6.15
CA LYS A 408 -19.07 13.25 -7.29
C LYS A 408 -19.66 13.74 -8.62
N LEU A 409 -20.98 13.64 -8.77
CA LEU A 409 -21.69 14.13 -9.95
C LEU A 409 -21.63 15.65 -10.05
N ASP A 410 -21.87 16.35 -8.94
CA ASP A 410 -21.79 17.81 -8.86
C ASP A 410 -20.39 18.32 -9.28
N GLN A 411 -19.33 17.65 -8.85
CA GLN A 411 -17.96 18.00 -9.21
C GLN A 411 -17.63 17.69 -10.68
N ALA A 412 -18.16 16.61 -11.23
CA ALA A 412 -18.00 16.29 -12.65
C ALA A 412 -18.68 17.35 -13.54
N GLN A 413 -19.91 17.72 -13.22
CA GLN A 413 -20.64 18.80 -13.92
C GLN A 413 -19.92 20.14 -13.81
N TYR A 414 -19.45 20.48 -12.61
CA TYR A 414 -18.69 21.72 -12.42
C TYR A 414 -17.47 21.80 -13.35
N ARG A 415 -16.68 20.72 -13.42
CA ARG A 415 -15.48 20.70 -14.27
C ARG A 415 -15.79 20.85 -15.75
N GLU A 416 -16.85 20.20 -16.22
CA GLU A 416 -17.31 20.33 -17.59
C GLU A 416 -17.72 21.77 -17.89
N LEU A 417 -18.54 22.38 -17.03
CA LEU A 417 -19.02 23.75 -17.20
C LEU A 417 -17.92 24.80 -16.99
N GLU A 418 -16.96 24.58 -16.09
CA GLU A 418 -15.80 25.45 -15.89
C GLU A 418 -14.98 25.58 -17.17
N ALA A 419 -14.77 24.48 -17.89
CA ALA A 419 -14.07 24.51 -19.16
C ALA A 419 -14.79 25.41 -20.18
N PHE A 420 -16.10 25.30 -20.27
CA PHE A 420 -16.91 26.16 -21.15
C PHE A 420 -16.89 27.64 -20.73
N SER A 421 -16.93 27.93 -19.43
CA SER A 421 -16.95 29.31 -18.93
C SER A 421 -15.68 30.09 -19.28
N LYS A 422 -14.56 29.43 -19.43
CA LYS A 422 -13.27 30.03 -19.84
C LYS A 422 -13.25 30.51 -21.29
N PHE A 423 -14.19 30.06 -22.13
CA PHE A 423 -14.30 30.45 -23.54
C PHE A 423 -15.23 31.63 -23.80
N GLY A 424 -15.76 32.31 -22.76
CA GLY A 424 -16.35 33.66 -22.86
C GLY A 424 -17.78 33.72 -23.36
N GLY A 425 -18.63 32.75 -23.06
CA GLY A 425 -20.07 32.81 -23.31
C GLY A 425 -20.86 33.48 -22.19
N ASP A 426 -21.95 34.18 -22.52
CA ASP A 426 -22.96 34.58 -21.53
C ASP A 426 -23.61 33.32 -20.94
N LEU A 427 -23.34 33.06 -19.65
CA LEU A 427 -23.88 31.92 -18.94
C LEU A 427 -25.29 32.25 -18.41
N ASP A 428 -26.24 31.35 -18.63
CA ASP A 428 -27.54 31.43 -18.00
C ASP A 428 -27.46 31.37 -16.47
N PRO A 429 -28.44 31.88 -15.71
CA PRO A 429 -28.40 31.91 -14.25
C PRO A 429 -28.29 30.54 -13.60
N ALA A 430 -28.86 29.50 -14.20
CA ALA A 430 -28.80 28.13 -13.66
C ALA A 430 -27.39 27.57 -13.79
N THR A 431 -26.76 27.67 -14.94
CA THR A 431 -25.36 27.26 -15.18
C THR A 431 -24.41 28.04 -14.28
N ARG A 432 -24.60 29.35 -14.10
CA ARG A 432 -23.79 30.15 -13.16
C ARG A 432 -23.90 29.65 -11.73
N SER A 433 -25.10 29.28 -11.28
CA SER A 433 -25.32 28.73 -9.94
C SER A 433 -24.58 27.41 -9.73
N VAL A 434 -24.54 26.54 -10.74
CA VAL A 434 -23.78 25.26 -10.67
C VAL A 434 -22.28 25.55 -10.58
N ILE A 435 -21.75 26.48 -11.35
CA ILE A 435 -20.33 26.85 -11.30
C ILE A 435 -19.97 27.46 -9.95
N ASP A 436 -20.80 28.37 -9.42
CA ASP A 436 -20.57 28.99 -8.11
C ASP A 436 -20.59 27.99 -6.96
N LYS A 437 -21.50 27.03 -6.96
CA LYS A 437 -21.56 25.94 -6.01
C LYS A 437 -20.33 25.04 -6.14
N GLY A 438 -19.99 24.66 -7.37
CA GLY A 438 -18.86 23.77 -7.67
C GLY A 438 -17.52 24.39 -7.24
N ALA A 439 -17.30 25.67 -7.46
CA ALA A 439 -16.10 26.37 -7.03
C ALA A 439 -15.92 26.33 -5.50
N ARG A 440 -17.01 26.52 -4.74
CA ARG A 440 -16.99 26.40 -3.27
C ARG A 440 -16.73 24.96 -2.82
N ASN A 441 -17.31 23.99 -3.49
CA ASN A 441 -17.06 22.57 -3.20
C ASN A 441 -15.60 22.19 -3.48
N VAL A 442 -14.96 22.73 -4.51
CA VAL A 442 -13.52 22.55 -4.72
C VAL A 442 -12.72 23.09 -3.53
N GLU A 443 -13.08 24.27 -3.02
CA GLU A 443 -12.36 24.85 -1.88
C GLU A 443 -12.53 24.02 -0.59
N ILE A 444 -13.71 23.49 -0.29
CA ILE A 444 -13.89 22.64 0.90
C ILE A 444 -13.17 21.29 0.78
N LEU A 445 -12.96 20.79 -0.44
CA LEU A 445 -12.25 19.55 -0.68
C LEU A 445 -10.73 19.70 -0.62
N LYS A 446 -10.20 20.91 -0.77
CA LYS A 446 -8.78 21.18 -0.55
C LYS A 446 -8.43 20.92 0.91
N GLN A 447 -7.28 20.32 1.12
CA GLN A 447 -6.82 19.91 2.44
C GLN A 447 -5.30 19.98 2.53
N GLY A 448 -4.79 20.51 3.65
CA GLY A 448 -3.35 20.56 3.90
C GLY A 448 -2.76 19.17 4.14
N GLN A 449 -1.49 19.03 3.85
CA GLN A 449 -0.73 17.82 4.13
C GLN A 449 -0.61 17.61 5.65
N TYR A 450 -0.67 16.36 6.09
CA TYR A 450 -0.61 15.95 7.50
C TYR A 450 -1.69 16.56 8.39
N SER A 451 -2.84 16.81 7.80
CA SER A 451 -3.99 17.42 8.46
C SER A 451 -5.27 16.63 8.18
N PRO A 452 -5.34 15.37 8.60
CA PRO A 452 -6.54 14.56 8.41
C PRO A 452 -7.72 15.15 9.18
N VAL A 453 -8.93 14.98 8.65
CA VAL A 453 -10.18 15.44 9.23
C VAL A 453 -11.02 14.24 9.65
N THR A 454 -11.56 14.26 10.86
CA THR A 454 -12.41 13.16 11.36
C THR A 454 -13.71 13.06 10.57
N VAL A 455 -14.29 11.87 10.50
CA VAL A 455 -15.42 11.58 9.62
C VAL A 455 -16.66 12.40 9.93
N GLU A 456 -16.95 12.68 11.19
CA GLU A 456 -18.10 13.50 11.62
C GLU A 456 -17.96 14.96 11.14
N LYS A 457 -16.76 15.52 11.20
CA LYS A 457 -16.49 16.85 10.64
C LYS A 457 -16.58 16.87 9.13
N GLN A 458 -16.06 15.84 8.48
CA GLN A 458 -16.20 15.69 7.03
C GLN A 458 -17.66 15.67 6.61
N VAL A 459 -18.52 14.89 7.28
CA VAL A 459 -19.94 14.82 6.99
C VAL A 459 -20.61 16.20 7.09
N ALA A 460 -20.32 16.94 8.16
CA ALA A 460 -20.86 18.29 8.35
C ALA A 460 -20.41 19.25 7.25
N ILE A 461 -19.13 19.27 6.92
CA ILE A 461 -18.55 20.14 5.87
C ILE A 461 -19.15 19.80 4.49
N ILE A 462 -19.21 18.53 4.15
CA ILE A 462 -19.74 18.08 2.85
C ILE A 462 -21.24 18.39 2.74
N TYR A 463 -22.00 18.25 3.83
CA TYR A 463 -23.39 18.64 3.88
C TYR A 463 -23.56 20.13 3.57
N ALA A 464 -22.76 21.00 4.18
CA ALA A 464 -22.77 22.43 3.90
C ALA A 464 -22.49 22.73 2.42
N GLY A 465 -21.57 22.01 1.79
CA GLY A 465 -21.24 22.13 0.37
C GLY A 465 -22.35 21.63 -0.55
N THR A 466 -22.83 20.42 -0.33
CA THR A 466 -23.87 19.80 -1.19
C THR A 466 -25.22 20.52 -1.12
N LYS A 467 -25.56 21.08 0.05
CA LYS A 467 -26.77 21.90 0.25
C LYS A 467 -26.60 23.38 -0.07
N ASN A 468 -25.43 23.76 -0.60
CA ASN A 468 -25.11 25.15 -0.97
C ASN A 468 -25.32 26.17 0.16
N LEU A 469 -25.06 25.77 1.40
CA LEU A 469 -25.22 26.64 2.58
C LEU A 469 -24.19 27.77 2.64
N MET A 470 -23.12 27.66 1.85
CA MET A 470 -22.04 28.64 1.73
C MET A 470 -22.25 29.63 0.56
N ARG A 471 -23.46 29.72 0.00
CA ARG A 471 -23.73 30.51 -1.20
C ARG A 471 -23.26 31.96 -1.08
N ASN A 472 -23.40 32.56 0.10
CA ASN A 472 -23.06 33.96 0.35
C ASN A 472 -21.60 34.15 0.80
N VAL A 473 -20.86 33.08 1.05
CA VAL A 473 -19.46 33.14 1.46
C VAL A 473 -18.57 33.29 0.24
N PRO A 474 -17.69 34.32 0.20
CA PRO A 474 -16.71 34.45 -0.88
C PRO A 474 -15.82 33.23 -0.99
N VAL A 475 -15.46 32.82 -2.22
CA VAL A 475 -14.66 31.61 -2.46
C VAL A 475 -13.34 31.60 -1.68
N ASN A 476 -12.67 32.76 -1.59
CA ASN A 476 -11.42 32.92 -0.85
C ASN A 476 -11.58 32.85 0.69
N LYS A 477 -12.80 32.88 1.22
CA LYS A 477 -13.14 32.79 2.64
C LYS A 477 -13.69 31.43 3.06
N ILE A 478 -13.85 30.50 2.12
CA ILE A 478 -14.41 29.17 2.40
C ILE A 478 -13.60 28.42 3.47
N LYS A 479 -12.27 28.54 3.48
CA LYS A 479 -11.43 27.88 4.49
C LYS A 479 -11.62 28.46 5.90
N GLU A 480 -11.81 29.77 6.00
CA GLU A 480 -12.13 30.39 7.29
C GLU A 480 -13.52 29.94 7.78
N PHE A 481 -14.50 29.94 6.88
CA PHE A 481 -15.84 29.41 7.17
C PHE A 481 -15.80 27.97 7.63
N GLU A 482 -15.06 27.09 6.94
CA GLU A 482 -14.90 25.67 7.31
C GLU A 482 -14.35 25.50 8.73
N ALA A 483 -13.30 26.24 9.08
CA ALA A 483 -12.69 26.22 10.39
C ALA A 483 -13.64 26.72 11.50
N GLU A 484 -14.34 27.83 11.28
CA GLU A 484 -15.33 28.34 12.24
C GLU A 484 -16.54 27.42 12.38
N TYR A 485 -17.02 26.85 11.28
CA TYR A 485 -18.17 25.95 11.25
C TYR A 485 -17.91 24.70 12.08
N THR A 486 -16.79 24.05 11.86
CA THR A 486 -16.40 22.86 12.65
C THR A 486 -16.17 23.20 14.13
N SER A 487 -15.54 24.34 14.40
CA SER A 487 -15.32 24.79 15.78
C SER A 487 -16.64 25.10 16.52
N GLN A 488 -17.59 25.75 15.86
CA GLN A 488 -18.91 26.02 16.45
C GLN A 488 -19.68 24.73 16.73
N LEU A 489 -19.63 23.77 15.84
CA LEU A 489 -20.25 22.46 16.05
C LEU A 489 -19.61 21.71 17.22
N GLU A 490 -18.29 21.74 17.36
CA GLU A 490 -17.60 21.12 18.50
C GLU A 490 -17.96 21.75 19.84
N LEU A 491 -18.04 23.07 19.88
CA LEU A 491 -18.28 23.81 21.12
C LEU A 491 -19.75 23.83 21.54
N ARG A 492 -20.67 23.95 20.60
CA ARG A 492 -22.10 24.17 20.87
C ARG A 492 -22.97 22.93 20.66
N HIS A 493 -22.54 22.01 19.80
CA HIS A 493 -23.32 20.85 19.39
C HIS A 493 -22.48 19.57 19.28
N PRO A 494 -21.70 19.21 20.32
CA PRO A 494 -20.89 17.99 20.29
C PRO A 494 -21.72 16.72 20.11
N GLU A 495 -22.98 16.74 20.58
CA GLU A 495 -23.93 15.64 20.41
C GLU A 495 -24.28 15.38 18.93
N VAL A 496 -24.33 16.41 18.11
CA VAL A 496 -24.58 16.29 16.66
C VAL A 496 -23.41 15.62 15.97
N LEU A 497 -22.18 16.02 16.28
CA LEU A 497 -20.98 15.37 15.75
C LEU A 497 -20.89 13.91 16.18
N ALA A 498 -21.18 13.59 17.45
CA ALA A 498 -21.21 12.21 17.95
C ALA A 498 -22.27 11.36 17.22
N ALA A 499 -23.43 11.92 16.94
CA ALA A 499 -24.48 11.26 16.17
C ALA A 499 -24.07 11.00 14.72
N LEU A 500 -23.44 11.97 14.06
CA LEU A 500 -22.88 11.81 12.71
C LEU A 500 -21.84 10.70 12.65
N LYS A 501 -20.94 10.66 13.63
CA LYS A 501 -19.91 9.61 13.76
C LYS A 501 -20.52 8.22 13.93
N ALA A 502 -21.63 8.13 14.65
CA ALA A 502 -22.40 6.89 14.81
C ALA A 502 -23.23 6.51 13.57
N GLY A 503 -23.18 7.31 12.50
CA GLY A 503 -23.92 7.08 11.26
C GLY A 503 -25.38 7.55 11.30
N LYS A 504 -25.80 8.28 12.32
CA LYS A 504 -27.13 8.87 12.40
C LYS A 504 -27.22 10.13 11.53
N PHE A 505 -28.34 10.29 10.86
CA PHE A 505 -28.60 11.44 10.02
C PHE A 505 -30.12 11.61 9.87
N ASP A 506 -30.69 12.53 10.64
CA ASP A 506 -32.11 12.82 10.72
C ASP A 506 -32.38 14.34 10.56
N ASP A 507 -33.67 14.71 10.58
CA ASP A 507 -34.08 16.10 10.38
C ASP A 507 -33.62 17.03 11.52
N ASP A 508 -33.48 16.54 12.74
CA ASP A 508 -33.02 17.35 13.86
C ASP A 508 -31.52 17.69 13.70
N ILE A 509 -30.72 16.73 13.27
CA ILE A 509 -29.31 16.94 12.93
C ILE A 509 -29.18 17.95 11.79
N THR A 510 -29.95 17.78 10.72
CA THR A 510 -29.87 18.68 9.56
C THR A 510 -30.28 20.11 9.90
N LYS A 511 -31.28 20.32 10.74
CA LYS A 511 -31.68 21.63 11.24
C LYS A 511 -30.55 22.33 11.98
N VAL A 512 -29.84 21.62 12.86
CA VAL A 512 -28.70 22.18 13.59
C VAL A 512 -27.57 22.57 12.63
N LEU A 513 -27.20 21.67 11.71
CA LEU A 513 -26.16 21.91 10.71
C LEU A 513 -26.49 23.14 9.84
N GLU A 514 -27.74 23.27 9.38
CA GLU A 514 -28.20 24.39 8.57
C GLU A 514 -28.24 25.71 9.37
N THR A 515 -28.69 25.67 10.61
CA THR A 515 -28.79 26.86 11.46
C THR A 515 -27.39 27.43 11.71
N VAL A 516 -26.45 26.60 12.14
CA VAL A 516 -25.06 27.03 12.39
C VAL A 516 -24.40 27.55 11.10
N ALA A 517 -24.58 26.86 9.97
CA ALA A 517 -24.03 27.30 8.70
C ALA A 517 -24.61 28.65 8.22
N LYS A 518 -25.92 28.86 8.36
CA LYS A 518 -26.58 30.14 7.99
C LYS A 518 -26.16 31.29 8.89
N GLU A 519 -26.06 31.08 10.21
CA GLU A 519 -25.56 32.07 11.15
C GLU A 519 -24.13 32.53 10.80
N LEU A 520 -23.26 31.59 10.46
CA LEU A 520 -21.89 31.90 10.07
C LEU A 520 -21.78 32.54 8.69
N ALA A 521 -22.52 32.04 7.70
CA ALA A 521 -22.51 32.61 6.34
C ALA A 521 -23.00 34.06 6.31
N GLY A 522 -23.84 34.45 7.27
CA GLY A 522 -24.31 35.84 7.43
C GLY A 522 -23.22 36.83 7.91
N LYS A 523 -22.06 36.33 8.38
CA LYS A 523 -20.92 37.16 8.80
C LYS A 523 -20.00 37.57 7.64
N TYR A 524 -20.05 36.86 6.54
CA TYR A 524 -19.21 37.05 5.34
C TYR A 524 -19.95 37.81 4.24
#